data_384511b795d5689efd3b84a501d20399
#
_entry.id   384511b795d5689efd3b84a501d20399
#
_cell.length_a   1.000
_cell.length_b   1.000
_cell.length_c   1.000
_cell.angle_alpha   90.00
_cell.angle_beta   90.00
_cell.angle_gamma   90.00
#
_symmetry.space_group_name_H-M   'P 1'
#
loop_
_entity.id
_entity.type
_entity.pdbx_description
1 polymer ?
#
loop_
_entity_poly.entity_id
_entity_poly.type
_entity_poly.pdbx_seq_one_letter_code
_entity_poly.pdbx_strand_id
1 'polypeptide(L)'
;LGLEPSEEMLDRFRQMRDKIHYNASVISDIKHGLQEGENNNGAYFCSYPGFVDCYHIVCRMSERSGQPAFLMLCTLVDSEDVPLTEEARLGNYMDKLKSAIRSALRRGDSFTRYGNNQFLVLLVGIKQENCAITQSRITNCFLSYGLRGKISVRYEIYPATEEEGTAGNLLFHQNNDWQNA
;
A
#
# COMPACT_ATOMS: atom_id res chain seq x y z
N LEU A 1 -30.87 12.72 8.35
CA LEU A 1 -31.73 12.55 7.16
C LEU A 1 -31.20 11.38 6.35
N GLY A 2 -31.64 10.16 6.71
CA GLY A 2 -31.35 8.95 5.92
C GLY A 2 -32.18 8.98 4.65
N LEU A 3 -31.55 9.19 3.51
CA LEU A 3 -32.17 8.94 2.22
C LEU A 3 -32.29 7.43 2.04
N GLU A 4 -33.49 6.93 1.82
CA GLU A 4 -33.68 5.54 1.43
C GLU A 4 -33.02 5.29 0.06
N PRO A 5 -32.28 4.17 -0.10
CA PRO A 5 -31.65 3.86 -1.38
C PRO A 5 -32.72 3.66 -2.45
N SER A 6 -32.49 4.20 -3.67
CA SER A 6 -33.39 3.99 -4.79
C SER A 6 -33.49 2.50 -5.18
N GLU A 7 -34.62 2.08 -5.79
CA GLU A 7 -34.77 0.69 -6.26
C GLU A 7 -33.65 0.27 -7.22
N GLU A 8 -33.20 1.18 -8.09
CA GLU A 8 -32.10 0.93 -9.00
C GLU A 8 -30.78 0.65 -8.27
N MET A 9 -30.52 1.35 -7.15
CA MET A 9 -29.35 1.12 -6.31
C MET A 9 -29.44 -0.22 -5.57
N LEU A 10 -30.64 -0.58 -5.11
CA LEU A 10 -30.90 -1.88 -4.49
C LEU A 10 -30.75 -3.03 -5.49
N ASP A 11 -31.17 -2.85 -6.73
CA ASP A 11 -31.02 -3.86 -7.80
C ASP A 11 -29.55 -4.02 -8.21
N ARG A 12 -28.79 -2.94 -8.32
CA ARG A 12 -27.34 -3.02 -8.54
C ARG A 12 -26.62 -3.71 -7.38
N PHE A 13 -27.04 -3.45 -6.15
CA PHE A 13 -26.49 -4.11 -4.97
C PHE A 13 -26.82 -5.61 -4.97
N ARG A 14 -28.06 -6.01 -5.34
CA ARG A 14 -28.45 -7.41 -5.51
C ARG A 14 -27.63 -8.09 -6.60
N GLN A 15 -27.48 -7.46 -7.77
CA GLN A 15 -26.65 -7.99 -8.87
C GLN A 15 -25.17 -8.13 -8.48
N MET A 16 -24.61 -7.20 -7.71
CA MET A 16 -23.25 -7.32 -7.19
C MET A 16 -23.14 -8.44 -6.15
N ARG A 17 -24.13 -8.59 -5.26
CA ARG A 17 -24.18 -9.67 -4.27
C ARG A 17 -24.27 -11.03 -4.94
N ASP A 18 -25.09 -11.17 -5.99
CA ASP A 18 -25.29 -12.43 -6.71
C ASP A 18 -24.09 -12.79 -7.59
N LYS A 19 -23.22 -11.81 -7.94
CA LYS A 19 -21.92 -12.03 -8.56
C LYS A 19 -20.83 -12.50 -7.58
N ILE A 20 -21.04 -12.34 -6.28
CA ILE A 20 -20.19 -12.98 -5.27
C ILE A 20 -20.62 -14.45 -5.22
N HIS A 21 -19.84 -15.30 -5.89
CA HIS A 21 -20.11 -16.75 -6.00
C HIS A 21 -20.00 -17.45 -4.64
N TYR A 22 -21.08 -17.39 -3.86
CA TYR A 22 -21.22 -18.24 -2.67
C TYR A 22 -21.58 -19.70 -3.01
N ASN A 23 -21.76 -20.02 -4.30
CA ASN A 23 -22.19 -21.33 -4.79
C ASN A 23 -21.08 -22.21 -5.36
N ALA A 24 -19.80 -21.91 -5.06
CA ALA A 24 -18.73 -22.83 -5.42
C ALA A 24 -18.86 -24.08 -4.57
N SER A 25 -19.43 -25.12 -5.14
CA SER A 25 -19.64 -26.43 -4.49
C SER A 25 -18.36 -27.25 -4.35
N VAL A 26 -17.28 -26.85 -5.03
CA VAL A 26 -16.03 -27.58 -5.08
C VAL A 26 -14.87 -26.65 -4.72
N ILE A 27 -13.98 -27.12 -3.86
CA ILE A 27 -12.81 -26.36 -3.37
C ILE A 27 -11.89 -25.89 -4.52
N SER A 28 -11.85 -26.59 -5.66
CA SER A 28 -11.12 -26.18 -6.85
C SER A 28 -11.61 -24.85 -7.42
N ASP A 29 -12.94 -24.66 -7.46
CA ASP A 29 -13.56 -23.44 -7.99
C ASP A 29 -13.30 -22.24 -7.06
N ILE A 30 -13.34 -22.49 -5.75
CA ILE A 30 -12.95 -21.51 -4.73
C ILE A 30 -11.49 -21.11 -4.92
N LYS A 31 -10.59 -22.07 -5.04
CA LYS A 31 -9.16 -21.82 -5.27
C LYS A 31 -8.91 -21.04 -6.55
N HIS A 32 -9.63 -21.38 -7.63
CA HIS A 32 -9.52 -20.66 -8.89
C HIS A 32 -9.95 -19.19 -8.75
N GLY A 33 -11.06 -18.94 -8.04
CA GLY A 33 -11.54 -17.58 -7.76
C GLY A 33 -10.60 -16.75 -6.85
N LEU A 34 -9.76 -17.41 -6.04
CA LEU A 34 -8.78 -16.77 -5.16
C LEU A 34 -7.41 -16.58 -5.82
N GLN A 35 -7.19 -17.13 -7.01
CA GLN A 35 -5.91 -16.98 -7.71
C GLN A 35 -5.72 -15.54 -8.20
N GLU A 36 -4.52 -15.02 -7.97
CA GLU A 36 -4.11 -13.75 -8.59
C GLU A 36 -3.97 -13.94 -10.11
N GLY A 37 -4.33 -12.91 -10.88
CA GLY A 37 -4.13 -12.92 -12.33
C GLY A 37 -2.65 -13.12 -12.71
N GLU A 38 -2.40 -13.78 -13.84
CA GLU A 38 -1.05 -14.18 -14.30
C GLU A 38 -0.03 -13.04 -14.42
N ASN A 39 -0.47 -11.80 -14.53
CA ASN A 39 0.38 -10.60 -14.69
C ASN A 39 0.68 -9.85 -13.36
N ASN A 40 0.44 -10.46 -12.22
CA ASN A 40 0.66 -9.81 -10.92
C ASN A 40 2.09 -10.02 -10.41
N ASN A 41 3.07 -9.51 -11.17
CA ASN A 41 4.48 -9.51 -10.78
C ASN A 41 4.78 -8.32 -9.85
N GLY A 42 5.60 -8.56 -8.79
CA GLY A 42 6.01 -7.54 -7.82
C GLY A 42 5.05 -7.39 -6.64
N ALA A 43 5.17 -6.26 -5.92
CA ALA A 43 4.40 -6.01 -4.70
C ALA A 43 2.90 -5.83 -4.95
N TYR A 44 2.11 -6.25 -3.98
CA TYR A 44 0.65 -6.15 -4.01
C TYR A 44 0.19 -4.72 -3.74
N PHE A 45 -0.44 -4.10 -4.74
CA PHE A 45 -1.07 -2.78 -4.59
C PHE A 45 -2.52 -2.96 -4.15
N CYS A 46 -2.89 -2.36 -3.03
CA CYS A 46 -4.25 -2.44 -2.49
C CYS A 46 -4.80 -1.06 -2.09
N SER A 47 -6.09 -1.03 -1.79
CA SER A 47 -6.72 0.13 -1.14
C SER A 47 -6.19 0.30 0.29
N TYR A 48 -6.33 1.49 0.87
CA TYR A 48 -5.88 1.73 2.23
C TYR A 48 -6.53 0.78 3.27
N PRO A 49 -7.86 0.53 3.25
CA PRO A 49 -8.45 -0.50 4.13
C PRO A 49 -7.84 -1.90 3.94
N GLY A 50 -7.64 -2.33 2.68
CA GLY A 50 -6.98 -3.61 2.40
C GLY A 50 -5.52 -3.64 2.88
N PHE A 51 -4.82 -2.51 2.84
CA PHE A 51 -3.48 -2.40 3.40
C PHE A 51 -3.48 -2.55 4.93
N VAL A 52 -4.46 -1.97 5.62
CA VAL A 52 -4.64 -2.13 7.07
C VAL A 52 -4.86 -3.60 7.44
N ASP A 53 -5.67 -4.32 6.66
CA ASP A 53 -5.88 -5.76 6.86
C ASP A 53 -4.57 -6.55 6.67
N CYS A 54 -3.81 -6.26 5.61
CA CYS A 54 -2.49 -6.86 5.38
C CYS A 54 -1.54 -6.56 6.56
N TYR A 55 -1.50 -5.32 7.03
CA TYR A 55 -0.67 -4.91 8.16
C TYR A 55 -1.00 -5.71 9.43
N HIS A 56 -2.28 -5.81 9.79
CA HIS A 56 -2.70 -6.58 10.95
C HIS A 56 -2.32 -8.06 10.86
N ILE A 57 -2.48 -8.66 9.67
CA ILE A 57 -2.10 -10.07 9.45
C ILE A 57 -0.58 -10.22 9.60
N VAL A 58 0.21 -9.33 9.00
CA VAL A 58 1.68 -9.38 9.06
C VAL A 58 2.18 -9.18 10.48
N CYS A 59 1.64 -8.23 11.26
CA CYS A 59 2.01 -8.05 12.67
C CYS A 59 1.80 -9.34 13.48
N ARG A 60 0.61 -9.95 13.37
CA ARG A 60 0.31 -11.23 14.06
C ARG A 60 1.23 -12.36 13.61
N MET A 61 1.59 -12.42 12.33
CA MET A 61 2.55 -13.38 11.81
C MET A 61 3.96 -13.13 12.34
N SER A 62 4.39 -11.88 12.41
CA SER A 62 5.69 -11.46 12.94
C SER A 62 5.84 -11.80 14.41
N GLU A 63 4.83 -11.52 15.24
CA GLU A 63 4.78 -11.89 16.66
C GLU A 63 4.96 -13.40 16.86
N ARG A 64 4.32 -14.22 16.02
CA ARG A 64 4.39 -15.66 16.10
C ARG A 64 5.68 -16.27 15.57
N SER A 65 6.22 -15.72 14.48
CA SER A 65 7.35 -16.30 13.75
C SER A 65 8.70 -15.67 14.08
N GLY A 66 8.71 -14.49 14.73
CA GLY A 66 9.90 -13.68 14.93
C GLY A 66 10.47 -13.06 13.64
N GLN A 67 9.75 -13.15 12.52
CA GLN A 67 10.18 -12.51 11.28
C GLN A 67 9.92 -11.02 11.32
N PRO A 68 10.93 -10.17 11.11
CA PRO A 68 10.74 -8.72 11.15
C PRO A 68 9.94 -8.22 9.95
N ALA A 69 9.14 -7.19 10.18
CA ALA A 69 8.44 -6.44 9.16
C ALA A 69 8.63 -4.94 9.40
N PHE A 70 8.63 -4.16 8.31
CA PHE A 70 8.83 -2.70 8.37
C PHE A 70 7.77 -1.98 7.56
N LEU A 71 7.35 -0.83 8.09
CA LEU A 71 6.62 0.18 7.33
C LEU A 71 7.61 1.15 6.71
N MET A 72 7.43 1.48 5.43
CA MET A 72 8.24 2.46 4.74
C MET A 72 7.32 3.49 4.08
N LEU A 73 7.45 4.75 4.49
CA LEU A 73 6.77 5.87 3.85
C LEU A 73 7.66 6.41 2.73
N CYS A 74 7.13 6.47 1.52
CA CYS A 74 7.79 7.00 0.32
C CYS A 74 7.12 8.32 -0.04
N THR A 75 7.82 9.44 0.12
CA THR A 75 7.32 10.79 -0.17
C THR A 75 8.04 11.36 -1.39
N LEU A 76 7.29 11.83 -2.41
CA LEU A 76 7.86 12.60 -3.50
C LEU A 76 8.29 13.98 -3.03
N VAL A 77 9.55 14.33 -3.27
CA VAL A 77 10.16 15.61 -2.90
C VAL A 77 10.85 16.23 -4.10
N ASP A 78 11.03 17.56 -4.07
CA ASP A 78 11.83 18.29 -5.05
C ASP A 78 13.34 18.23 -4.76
N SER A 79 14.13 19.02 -5.47
CA SER A 79 15.59 19.12 -5.29
C SER A 79 16.03 19.73 -3.97
N GLU A 80 15.13 20.38 -3.23
CA GLU A 80 15.36 21.00 -1.93
C GLU A 80 14.80 20.15 -0.78
N ASP A 81 14.41 18.90 -1.06
CA ASP A 81 13.76 17.95 -0.14
C ASP A 81 12.40 18.43 0.40
N VAL A 82 11.72 19.31 -0.35
CA VAL A 82 10.38 19.79 -0.01
C VAL A 82 9.34 18.88 -0.65
N PRO A 83 8.28 18.44 0.09
CA PRO A 83 7.22 17.61 -0.46
C PRO A 83 6.51 18.29 -1.63
N LEU A 84 6.35 17.56 -2.75
CA LEU A 84 5.69 18.06 -3.94
C LEU A 84 4.20 18.27 -3.70
N THR A 85 3.70 19.46 -4.04
CA THR A 85 2.28 19.83 -3.88
C THR A 85 1.61 20.23 -5.20
N GLU A 86 2.36 20.42 -6.29
CA GLU A 86 1.83 20.83 -7.60
C GLU A 86 0.98 19.73 -8.24
N GLU A 87 -0.34 19.84 -8.18
CA GLU A 87 -1.30 18.84 -8.66
C GLU A 87 -1.13 18.49 -10.15
N ALA A 88 -0.83 19.47 -11.01
CA ALA A 88 -0.75 19.24 -12.45
C ALA A 88 0.34 18.24 -12.90
N ARG A 89 1.40 18.07 -12.10
CA ARG A 89 2.52 17.16 -12.37
C ARG A 89 2.53 15.96 -11.48
N LEU A 90 1.90 16.05 -10.31
CA LEU A 90 1.97 15.07 -9.25
C LEU A 90 1.40 13.72 -9.71
N GLY A 91 0.28 13.70 -10.45
CA GLY A 91 -0.34 12.47 -10.94
C GLY A 91 0.63 11.58 -11.72
N ASN A 92 1.32 12.15 -12.71
CA ASN A 92 2.28 11.42 -13.54
C ASN A 92 3.47 10.89 -12.73
N TYR A 93 3.97 11.67 -11.76
CA TYR A 93 5.08 11.23 -10.91
C TYR A 93 4.65 10.13 -9.93
N MET A 94 3.43 10.22 -9.41
CA MET A 94 2.86 9.18 -8.56
C MET A 94 2.64 7.87 -9.31
N ASP A 95 2.20 7.90 -10.57
CA ASP A 95 2.06 6.70 -11.41
C ASP A 95 3.42 6.04 -11.68
N LYS A 96 4.45 6.84 -11.94
CA LYS A 96 5.83 6.35 -12.08
C LYS A 96 6.36 5.75 -10.79
N LEU A 97 6.12 6.42 -9.65
CA LEU A 97 6.53 5.90 -8.34
C LEU A 97 5.78 4.61 -8.00
N LYS A 98 4.47 4.54 -8.27
CA LYS A 98 3.67 3.31 -8.14
C LYS A 98 4.28 2.16 -8.92
N SER A 99 4.64 2.41 -10.19
CA SER A 99 5.24 1.39 -11.07
C SER A 99 6.63 0.99 -10.58
N ALA A 100 7.43 1.93 -10.10
CA ALA A 100 8.75 1.68 -9.53
C ALA A 100 8.66 0.82 -8.25
N ILE A 101 7.77 1.17 -7.33
CA ILE A 101 7.54 0.40 -6.10
C ILE A 101 7.13 -1.03 -6.45
N ARG A 102 6.12 -1.20 -7.33
CA ARG A 102 5.65 -2.53 -7.74
C ARG A 102 6.77 -3.39 -8.31
N SER A 103 7.60 -2.82 -9.20
CA SER A 103 8.67 -3.56 -9.89
C SER A 103 9.88 -3.85 -9.00
N ALA A 104 10.18 -2.96 -8.05
CA ALA A 104 11.36 -3.08 -7.20
C ALA A 104 11.15 -4.05 -6.03
N LEU A 105 9.90 -4.29 -5.63
CA LEU A 105 9.55 -5.08 -4.45
C LEU A 105 9.12 -6.51 -4.80
N ARG A 106 9.06 -7.36 -3.77
CA ARG A 106 8.70 -8.78 -3.90
C ARG A 106 7.18 -8.94 -3.84
N ARG A 107 6.68 -10.09 -4.32
CA ARG A 107 5.24 -10.44 -4.24
C ARG A 107 4.69 -10.48 -2.82
N GLY A 108 5.51 -10.77 -1.82
CA GLY A 108 5.11 -10.78 -0.41
C GLY A 108 4.97 -9.41 0.23
N ASP A 109 5.47 -8.36 -0.43
CA ASP A 109 5.34 -6.99 0.05
C ASP A 109 4.03 -6.38 -0.45
N SER A 110 3.47 -5.44 0.31
CA SER A 110 2.25 -4.72 -0.09
C SER A 110 2.43 -3.22 0.01
N PHE A 111 1.66 -2.47 -0.77
CA PHE A 111 1.71 -1.02 -0.72
C PHE A 111 0.38 -0.38 -1.11
N THR A 112 0.17 0.84 -0.63
CA THR A 112 -1.03 1.63 -0.87
C THR A 112 -0.69 3.09 -1.10
N ARG A 113 -1.57 3.83 -1.78
CA ARG A 113 -1.50 5.29 -1.79
C ARG A 113 -1.97 5.81 -0.44
N TYR A 114 -1.10 6.59 0.24
CA TYR A 114 -1.39 7.13 1.57
C TYR A 114 -1.79 8.60 1.52
N GLY A 115 -1.13 9.38 0.68
CA GLY A 115 -1.40 10.81 0.49
C GLY A 115 -1.32 11.23 -0.97
N ASN A 116 -1.46 12.53 -1.23
CA ASN A 116 -1.37 13.06 -2.60
C ASN A 116 -0.01 12.78 -3.23
N ASN A 117 1.06 12.84 -2.44
CA ASN A 117 2.46 12.65 -2.84
C ASN A 117 3.16 11.49 -2.12
N GLN A 118 2.39 10.55 -1.50
CA GLN A 118 2.93 9.51 -0.65
C GLN A 118 2.39 8.13 -0.97
N PHE A 119 3.28 7.14 -0.86
CA PHE A 119 2.94 5.72 -0.75
C PHE A 119 3.42 5.17 0.58
N LEU A 120 2.60 4.30 1.17
CA LEU A 120 2.95 3.52 2.33
C LEU A 120 3.20 2.08 1.89
N VAL A 121 4.32 1.51 2.31
CA VAL A 121 4.80 0.19 1.92
C VAL A 121 4.98 -0.68 3.16
N LEU A 122 4.56 -1.92 3.10
CA LEU A 122 4.78 -2.94 4.10
C LEU A 122 5.78 -3.97 3.56
N LEU A 123 6.96 -4.00 4.16
CA LEU A 123 8.05 -4.91 3.84
C LEU A 123 8.02 -6.09 4.80
N VAL A 124 7.97 -7.33 4.27
CA VAL A 124 7.79 -8.54 5.07
C VAL A 124 9.02 -9.43 5.02
N GLY A 125 9.49 -9.91 6.19
CA GLY A 125 10.62 -10.83 6.27
C GLY A 125 11.94 -10.23 5.83
N ILE A 126 12.13 -8.92 6.01
CA ILE A 126 13.34 -8.19 5.69
C ILE A 126 14.04 -7.74 6.97
N LYS A 127 15.37 -7.81 6.99
CA LYS A 127 16.16 -7.23 8.08
C LYS A 127 16.33 -5.73 7.88
N GLN A 128 16.46 -4.97 8.96
CA GLN A 128 16.62 -3.52 8.93
C GLN A 128 17.77 -3.07 8.01
N GLU A 129 18.88 -3.78 8.03
CA GLU A 129 20.07 -3.50 7.20
C GLU A 129 19.76 -3.56 5.69
N ASN A 130 18.79 -4.39 5.30
CA ASN A 130 18.41 -4.58 3.90
C ASN A 130 17.36 -3.55 3.42
N CYS A 131 16.80 -2.74 4.31
CA CYS A 131 15.84 -1.70 3.93
C CYS A 131 16.49 -0.65 3.00
N ALA A 132 17.77 -0.30 3.23
CA ALA A 132 18.53 0.62 2.36
C ALA A 132 18.69 0.07 0.92
N ILE A 133 18.84 -1.24 0.76
CA ILE A 133 18.90 -1.89 -0.56
C ILE A 133 17.54 -1.74 -1.27
N THR A 134 16.46 -1.91 -0.53
CA THR A 134 15.10 -1.76 -1.06
C THR A 134 14.84 -0.33 -1.52
N GLN A 135 15.22 0.67 -0.72
CA GLN A 135 15.15 2.10 -1.10
C GLN A 135 15.92 2.37 -2.40
N SER A 136 17.17 1.89 -2.48
CA SER A 136 18.02 2.07 -3.66
C SER A 136 17.39 1.44 -4.91
N ARG A 137 16.75 0.27 -4.79
CA ARG A 137 16.06 -0.38 -5.90
C ARG A 137 14.86 0.44 -6.38
N ILE A 138 14.02 0.95 -5.48
CA ILE A 138 12.89 1.81 -5.83
C ILE A 138 13.40 3.08 -6.49
N THR A 139 14.40 3.74 -5.92
CA THR A 139 14.99 4.97 -6.47
C THR A 139 15.52 4.74 -7.88
N ASN A 140 16.29 3.68 -8.10
CA ASN A 140 16.85 3.37 -9.43
C ASN A 140 15.74 3.10 -10.45
N CYS A 141 14.71 2.34 -10.10
CA CYS A 141 13.54 2.12 -10.94
C CYS A 141 12.82 3.45 -11.24
N PHE A 142 12.63 4.31 -10.24
CA PHE A 142 11.97 5.60 -10.42
C PHE A 142 12.76 6.53 -11.33
N LEU A 143 14.06 6.64 -11.13
CA LEU A 143 14.95 7.48 -11.97
C LEU A 143 15.07 6.97 -13.40
N SER A 144 14.87 5.68 -13.65
CA SER A 144 14.87 5.11 -15.00
C SER A 144 13.79 5.69 -15.93
N TYR A 145 12.74 6.28 -15.35
CA TYR A 145 11.70 7.02 -16.10
C TYR A 145 12.13 8.42 -16.57
N GLY A 146 13.42 8.75 -16.55
CA GLY A 146 13.95 10.01 -17.09
C GLY A 146 13.80 11.23 -16.17
N LEU A 147 13.60 11.02 -14.87
CA LEU A 147 13.32 12.07 -13.88
C LEU A 147 14.59 12.65 -13.21
N ARG A 148 15.71 12.60 -13.87
CA ARG A 148 17.00 13.02 -13.29
C ARG A 148 17.00 14.49 -12.83
N GLY A 149 17.34 14.73 -11.58
CA GLY A 149 17.77 16.02 -11.04
C GLY A 149 16.69 16.99 -10.59
N LYS A 150 15.39 16.68 -10.72
CA LYS A 150 14.31 17.59 -10.32
C LYS A 150 13.41 17.04 -9.20
N ILE A 151 13.31 15.73 -9.10
CA ILE A 151 12.38 15.04 -8.19
C ILE A 151 13.07 13.80 -7.66
N SER A 152 12.93 13.58 -6.38
CA SER A 152 13.45 12.41 -5.67
C SER A 152 12.39 11.79 -4.77
N VAL A 153 12.73 10.67 -4.14
CA VAL A 153 11.87 10.00 -3.16
C VAL A 153 12.57 10.02 -1.82
N ARG A 154 11.94 10.64 -0.83
CA ARG A 154 12.34 10.55 0.57
C ARG A 154 11.70 9.34 1.21
N TYR A 155 12.48 8.63 2.02
CA TYR A 155 12.04 7.40 2.69
C TYR A 155 12.13 7.57 4.21
N GLU A 156 11.06 7.14 4.88
CA GLU A 156 11.02 7.01 6.34
C GLU A 156 10.66 5.56 6.66
N ILE A 157 11.40 4.91 7.56
CA ILE A 157 11.26 3.48 7.84
C ILE A 157 11.04 3.27 9.33
N TYR A 158 10.04 2.47 9.67
CA TYR A 158 9.66 2.15 11.03
C TYR A 158 9.44 0.63 11.16
N PRO A 159 9.81 0.00 12.29
CA PRO A 159 9.38 -1.35 12.58
C PRO A 159 7.86 -1.45 12.52
N ALA A 160 7.33 -2.54 11.95
CA ALA A 160 5.88 -2.75 11.89
C ALA A 160 5.32 -3.26 13.23
N THR A 161 6.16 -3.96 14.01
CA THR A 161 5.83 -4.37 15.38
C THR A 161 6.63 -3.51 16.35
N GLU A 162 6.01 -3.03 17.42
CA GLU A 162 6.72 -2.33 18.49
C GLU A 162 7.67 -3.31 19.17
N GLU A 163 8.97 -2.99 19.24
CA GLU A 163 9.83 -3.59 20.24
C GLU A 163 9.38 -3.07 21.61
N GLU A 164 9.08 -3.95 22.54
CA GLU A 164 8.75 -3.58 23.91
C GLU A 164 9.86 -2.67 24.46
N GLY A 165 9.64 -1.35 24.48
CA GLY A 165 10.58 -0.41 25.08
C GLY A 165 10.67 1.00 24.48
N THR A 166 10.07 1.28 23.32
CA THR A 166 10.13 2.64 22.76
C THR A 166 8.74 3.14 22.40
N ALA A 167 8.09 3.80 23.35
CA ALA A 167 6.85 4.53 23.16
C ALA A 167 7.07 5.67 22.15
N GLY A 168 6.81 5.42 20.89
CA GLY A 168 6.80 6.39 19.79
C GLY A 168 5.39 6.66 19.30
N ASN A 169 4.63 7.38 20.08
CA ASN A 169 3.31 7.94 19.76
C ASN A 169 3.43 8.97 18.63
N LEU A 170 3.40 8.59 17.34
CA LEU A 170 3.49 9.62 16.27
C LEU A 170 2.70 9.38 14.98
N LEU A 171 2.04 8.24 14.76
CA LEU A 171 1.43 8.00 13.45
C LEU A 171 -0.11 7.93 13.42
N PHE A 172 -0.81 8.02 14.55
CA PHE A 172 -2.28 7.84 14.57
C PHE A 172 -3.08 9.08 14.98
N HIS A 173 -2.47 10.28 15.07
CA HIS A 173 -3.16 11.48 15.55
C HIS A 173 -3.57 12.51 14.51
N GLN A 174 -3.55 12.21 13.22
CA GLN A 174 -4.16 13.14 12.23
C GLN A 174 -4.85 12.33 11.14
N ASN A 175 -6.11 12.00 11.32
CA ASN A 175 -7.17 11.89 10.30
C ASN A 175 -8.41 11.14 10.84
N ASN A 176 -8.97 11.59 11.96
CA ASN A 176 -10.33 11.20 12.36
C ASN A 176 -11.41 12.13 11.78
N ASP A 177 -11.11 12.94 10.76
CA ASP A 177 -12.07 13.90 10.20
C ASP A 177 -12.93 13.36 9.06
N TRP A 178 -12.91 12.05 8.78
CA TRP A 178 -13.72 11.44 7.72
C TRP A 178 -15.00 10.76 8.21
N GLN A 179 -15.41 10.96 9.46
CA GLN A 179 -16.67 10.39 9.98
C GLN A 179 -17.86 11.36 9.98
N ASN A 180 -17.73 12.58 9.46
CA ASN A 180 -18.83 13.55 9.39
C ASN A 180 -18.85 14.31 8.06
N ALA A 181 -18.97 13.63 6.93
CA ALA A 181 -19.42 14.24 5.68
C ALA A 181 -20.28 13.25 4.88
#